data_016a2d0b577ce560966599b046d3609c
#
_entry.id   016a2d0b577ce560966599b046d3609c
#
_cell.length_a   1.000
_cell.length_b   1.000
_cell.length_c   1.000
_cell.angle_alpha   90.00
_cell.angle_beta   90.00
_cell.angle_gamma   90.00
#
_symmetry.space_group_name_H-M   'P 1'
#
loop_
_entity.id
_entity.type
_entity.pdbx_description
1 polymer ?
#
loop_
_entity_poly.entity_id
_entity_poly.type
_entity_poly.pdbx_seq_one_letter_code
_entity_poly.pdbx_strand_id
1 'polypeptide(L)'
;MLRDDINNAVKEAMKAKDERKLSTLRMVNSTIKNADIEARGNGKPPLSDADLLGVFQKMIKQRQESVELYDKGGRAELAAQEREEIAIISAYLPKQMSDDDVKKAIADAIAETGAAGMKDMGKVIAVLRAKYAGQMDFGKASGLVKAALTG
;
A
#
# COMPACT_ATOMS: atom_id res chain seq x y z
N MET A 1 -0.45 13.91 -9.73
CA MET A 1 0.13 12.56 -10.02
C MET A 1 1.16 12.21 -8.97
N LEU A 2 1.10 11.01 -8.44
CA LEU A 2 1.99 10.59 -7.33
C LEU A 2 3.47 10.66 -7.69
N ARG A 3 3.85 10.29 -8.92
CA ARG A 3 5.26 10.37 -9.34
C ARG A 3 5.80 11.78 -9.26
N ASP A 4 5.01 12.75 -9.70
CA ASP A 4 5.40 14.17 -9.67
C ASP A 4 5.48 14.69 -8.24
N ASP A 5 4.53 14.30 -7.40
CA ASP A 5 4.49 14.69 -5.99
C ASP A 5 5.74 14.21 -5.26
N ILE A 6 6.16 12.96 -5.52
CA ILE A 6 7.36 12.40 -4.92
C ILE A 6 8.62 13.08 -5.45
N ASN A 7 8.71 13.32 -6.76
CA ASN A 7 9.85 14.03 -7.34
C ASN A 7 9.99 15.44 -6.78
N ASN A 8 8.88 16.16 -6.61
CA ASN A 8 8.87 17.48 -6.00
C ASN A 8 9.29 17.43 -4.53
N ALA A 9 8.82 16.42 -3.80
CA ALA A 9 9.18 16.22 -2.40
C ALA A 9 10.68 15.91 -2.25
N VAL A 10 11.27 15.17 -3.17
CA VAL A 10 12.73 14.92 -3.20
C VAL A 10 13.49 16.25 -3.33
N LYS A 11 13.07 17.11 -4.24
CA LYS A 11 13.69 18.43 -4.43
C LYS A 11 13.60 19.29 -3.17
N GLU A 12 12.44 19.31 -2.54
CA GLU A 12 12.22 20.06 -1.30
C GLU A 12 13.05 19.51 -0.14
N ALA A 13 13.15 18.19 -0.01
CA ALA A 13 13.98 17.56 1.01
C ALA A 13 15.47 17.88 0.80
N MET A 14 15.92 17.94 -0.44
CA MET A 14 17.30 18.38 -0.76
C MET A 14 17.54 19.82 -0.32
N LYS A 15 16.62 20.72 -0.61
CA LYS A 15 16.73 22.14 -0.22
C LYS A 15 16.71 22.32 1.30
N ALA A 16 15.87 21.55 1.99
CA ALA A 16 15.74 21.58 3.45
C ALA A 16 16.85 20.81 4.16
N LYS A 17 17.70 20.09 3.43
CA LYS A 17 18.74 19.22 3.97
C LYS A 17 18.20 18.17 4.95
N ASP A 18 16.99 17.69 4.68
CA ASP A 18 16.34 16.63 5.45
C ASP A 18 16.79 15.27 4.91
N GLU A 19 17.88 14.76 5.48
CA GLU A 19 18.53 13.54 4.98
C GLU A 19 17.64 12.29 5.07
N ARG A 20 16.89 12.14 6.17
CA ARG A 20 16.00 10.99 6.35
C ARG A 20 14.88 10.98 5.31
N LYS A 21 14.24 12.12 5.13
CA LYS A 21 13.18 12.29 4.15
C LYS A 21 13.72 12.08 2.73
N LEU A 22 14.87 12.64 2.44
CA LEU A 22 15.52 12.52 1.13
C LEU A 22 15.86 11.05 0.80
N SER A 23 16.51 10.34 1.71
CA SER A 23 16.88 8.93 1.48
C SER A 23 15.66 8.04 1.33
N THR A 24 14.62 8.26 2.14
CA THR A 24 13.38 7.51 2.07
C THR A 24 12.67 7.74 0.73
N LEU A 25 12.55 8.99 0.29
CA LEU A 25 11.91 9.33 -0.98
C LEU A 25 12.68 8.82 -2.19
N ARG A 26 14.00 8.83 -2.12
CA ARG A 26 14.84 8.23 -3.17
C ARG A 26 14.63 6.72 -3.26
N MET A 27 14.45 6.06 -2.13
CA MET A 27 14.13 4.63 -2.08
C MET A 27 12.75 4.38 -2.68
N VAL A 28 11.76 5.22 -2.37
CA VAL A 28 10.42 5.15 -2.98
C VAL A 28 10.52 5.27 -4.51
N ASN A 29 11.27 6.25 -5.00
CA ASN A 29 11.48 6.42 -6.45
C ASN A 29 12.13 5.20 -7.09
N SER A 30 13.13 4.61 -6.44
CA SER A 30 13.79 3.40 -6.95
C SER A 30 12.81 2.22 -7.00
N THR A 31 11.96 2.08 -6.00
CA THR A 31 10.95 1.03 -5.95
C THR A 31 9.91 1.20 -7.08
N ILE A 32 9.48 2.43 -7.32
CA ILE A 32 8.56 2.75 -8.43
C ILE A 32 9.22 2.42 -9.77
N LYS A 33 10.45 2.84 -9.96
CA LYS A 33 11.20 2.59 -11.19
C LYS A 33 11.36 1.09 -11.47
N ASN A 34 11.71 0.33 -10.45
CA ASN A 34 11.85 -1.12 -10.56
C ASN A 34 10.50 -1.79 -10.89
N ALA A 35 9.43 -1.34 -10.28
CA ALA A 35 8.09 -1.85 -10.55
C ALA A 35 7.64 -1.52 -12.00
N ASP A 36 7.94 -0.32 -12.49
CA ASP A 36 7.65 0.06 -13.87
C ASP A 36 8.46 -0.77 -14.87
N ILE A 37 9.73 -1.04 -14.57
CA ILE A 37 10.59 -1.89 -15.39
C ILE A 37 10.05 -3.33 -15.45
N GLU A 38 9.64 -3.87 -14.32
CA GLU A 38 9.03 -5.21 -14.25
C GLU A 38 7.73 -5.26 -15.06
N ALA A 39 6.86 -4.26 -14.90
CA ALA A 39 5.62 -4.18 -15.67
C ALA A 39 5.90 -4.16 -17.17
N ARG A 40 6.87 -3.36 -17.59
CA ARG A 40 7.29 -3.26 -19.01
C ARG A 40 7.81 -4.61 -19.53
N GLY A 41 8.60 -5.31 -18.71
CA GLY A 41 9.11 -6.65 -19.05
C GLY A 41 7.99 -7.68 -19.26
N ASN A 42 6.85 -7.47 -18.61
CA ASN A 42 5.65 -8.30 -18.71
C ASN A 42 4.66 -7.79 -19.77
N GLY A 43 5.05 -6.81 -20.58
CA GLY A 43 4.19 -6.23 -21.60
C GLY A 43 3.07 -5.36 -21.07
N LYS A 44 3.19 -4.88 -19.82
CA LYS A 44 2.20 -4.03 -19.17
C LYS A 44 2.62 -2.55 -19.21
N PRO A 45 1.65 -1.62 -19.17
CA PRO A 45 1.97 -0.19 -19.06
C PRO A 45 2.61 0.14 -17.70
N PRO A 46 3.21 1.33 -17.55
CA PRO A 46 3.68 1.79 -16.24
C PRO A 46 2.54 1.77 -15.22
N LEU A 47 2.89 1.64 -13.94
CA LEU A 47 1.91 1.56 -12.86
C LEU A 47 1.07 2.84 -12.78
N SER A 48 -0.24 2.67 -12.59
CA SER A 48 -1.16 3.77 -12.30
C SER A 48 -0.93 4.28 -10.87
N ASP A 49 -1.52 5.44 -10.54
CA ASP A 49 -1.48 5.95 -9.17
C ASP A 49 -2.09 4.95 -8.18
N ALA A 50 -3.18 4.28 -8.55
CA ALA A 50 -3.78 3.24 -7.71
C ALA A 50 -2.82 2.07 -7.46
N ASP A 51 -2.09 1.63 -8.48
CA ASP A 51 -1.07 0.59 -8.35
C ASP A 51 0.07 1.05 -7.44
N LEU A 52 0.48 2.32 -7.55
CA LEU A 52 1.54 2.89 -6.70
C LEU A 52 1.13 2.93 -5.23
N LEU A 53 -0.15 3.21 -4.94
CA LEU A 53 -0.64 3.15 -3.56
C LEU A 53 -0.47 1.75 -2.96
N GLY A 54 -0.71 0.71 -3.75
CA GLY A 54 -0.45 -0.68 -3.35
C GLY A 54 1.03 -0.95 -3.07
N VAL A 55 1.93 -0.40 -3.89
CA VAL A 55 3.37 -0.49 -3.67
C VAL A 55 3.76 0.16 -2.34
N PHE A 56 3.22 1.34 -2.05
CA PHE A 56 3.49 2.05 -0.80
C PHE A 56 2.97 1.28 0.41
N GLN A 57 1.80 0.69 0.32
CA GLN A 57 1.27 -0.16 1.40
C GLN A 57 2.19 -1.35 1.69
N LYS A 58 2.72 -1.98 0.66
CA LYS A 58 3.66 -3.08 0.79
C LYS A 58 4.97 -2.63 1.45
N MET A 59 5.49 -1.48 1.06
CA MET A 59 6.70 -0.89 1.67
C MET A 59 6.49 -0.63 3.17
N ILE A 60 5.33 -0.10 3.54
CA ILE A 60 4.98 0.16 4.94
C ILE A 60 4.87 -1.14 5.72
N LYS A 61 4.20 -2.15 5.16
CA LYS A 61 4.04 -3.45 5.81
C LYS A 61 5.39 -4.11 6.09
N GLN A 62 6.30 -4.08 5.13
CA GLN A 62 7.65 -4.62 5.29
C GLN A 62 8.39 -3.91 6.43
N ARG A 63 8.24 -2.59 6.54
CA ARG A 63 8.86 -1.81 7.61
C ARG A 63 8.23 -2.07 8.97
N GLN A 64 6.93 -2.27 9.03
CA GLN A 64 6.24 -2.65 10.27
C GLN A 64 6.76 -3.99 10.80
N GLU A 65 6.97 -4.96 9.92
CA GLU A 65 7.58 -6.24 10.27
C GLU A 65 9.00 -6.06 10.81
N SER A 66 9.79 -5.19 10.17
CA SER A 66 11.14 -4.86 10.63
C SER A 66 11.12 -4.20 12.01
N VAL A 67 10.18 -3.28 12.25
CA VAL A 67 10.01 -2.62 13.56
C VAL A 67 9.81 -3.68 14.67
N GLU A 68 8.93 -4.63 14.43
CA GLU A 68 8.67 -5.71 15.41
C GLU A 68 9.94 -6.52 15.71
N LEU A 69 10.69 -6.87 14.68
CA LEU A 69 11.93 -7.62 14.84
C LEU A 69 12.99 -6.82 15.58
N TYR A 70 13.14 -5.53 15.26
CA TYR A 70 14.10 -4.66 15.94
C TYR A 70 13.74 -4.42 17.39
N ASP A 71 12.44 -4.23 17.69
CA ASP A 71 11.97 -4.06 19.07
C ASP A 71 12.25 -5.32 19.89
N LYS A 72 11.97 -6.50 19.35
CA LYS A 72 12.25 -7.78 20.00
C LYS A 72 13.75 -8.01 20.21
N GLY A 73 14.57 -7.56 19.27
CA GLY A 73 16.02 -7.70 19.32
C GLY A 73 16.76 -6.62 20.13
N GLY A 74 16.02 -5.69 20.75
CA GLY A 74 16.62 -4.61 21.52
C GLY A 74 17.30 -3.53 20.67
N ARG A 75 16.92 -3.42 19.41
CA ARG A 75 17.47 -2.47 18.44
C ARG A 75 16.57 -1.24 18.29
N ALA A 76 16.37 -0.50 19.37
CA ALA A 76 15.44 0.63 19.40
C ALA A 76 15.75 1.72 18.37
N GLU A 77 17.00 1.98 18.07
CA GLU A 77 17.41 2.99 17.08
C GLU A 77 17.00 2.61 15.67
N LEU A 78 17.17 1.34 15.31
CA LEU A 78 16.76 0.82 14.00
C LEU A 78 15.25 0.79 13.86
N ALA A 79 14.53 0.44 14.93
CA ALA A 79 13.07 0.49 14.96
C ALA A 79 12.56 1.93 14.75
N ALA A 80 13.20 2.90 15.42
CA ALA A 80 12.84 4.31 15.28
C ALA A 80 13.05 4.80 13.84
N GLN A 81 14.13 4.38 13.20
CA GLN A 81 14.41 4.71 11.80
C GLN A 81 13.31 4.17 10.88
N GLU A 82 12.90 2.92 11.07
CA GLU A 82 11.81 2.31 10.28
C GLU A 82 10.49 3.05 10.48
N ARG A 83 10.18 3.48 11.71
CA ARG A 83 8.98 4.27 12.01
C ARG A 83 8.99 5.62 11.32
N GLU A 84 10.12 6.29 11.24
CA GLU A 84 10.26 7.55 10.49
C GLU A 84 10.00 7.34 9.01
N GLU A 85 10.55 6.27 8.42
CA GLU A 85 10.32 5.93 7.02
C GLU A 85 8.84 5.61 6.76
N ILE A 86 8.18 4.88 7.65
CA ILE A 86 6.73 4.60 7.58
C ILE A 86 5.94 5.92 7.55
N ALA A 87 6.26 6.86 8.43
CA ALA A 87 5.58 8.14 8.49
C ALA A 87 5.71 8.92 7.17
N ILE A 88 6.91 8.93 6.59
CA ILE A 88 7.18 9.62 5.31
C ILE A 88 6.37 9.00 4.18
N ILE A 89 6.35 7.68 4.06
CA ILE A 89 5.62 6.97 3.00
C ILE A 89 4.10 7.12 3.21
N SER A 90 3.64 7.01 4.45
CA SER A 90 2.21 7.10 4.80
C SER A 90 1.57 8.43 4.40
N ALA A 91 2.37 9.50 4.31
CA ALA A 91 1.87 10.80 3.89
C ALA A 91 1.28 10.80 2.47
N TYR A 92 1.63 9.81 1.65
CA TYR A 92 1.12 9.67 0.27
C TYR A 92 -0.06 8.70 0.17
N LEU A 93 -0.47 8.08 1.26
CA LEU A 93 -1.62 7.18 1.28
C LEU A 93 -2.87 7.90 1.77
N PRO A 94 -4.06 7.52 1.24
CA PRO A 94 -5.32 7.97 1.82
C PRO A 94 -5.49 7.38 3.23
N LYS A 95 -6.48 7.90 3.96
CA LYS A 95 -6.80 7.38 5.29
C LYS A 95 -7.12 5.88 5.21
N GLN A 96 -6.47 5.09 6.05
CA GLN A 96 -6.69 3.65 6.08
C GLN A 96 -8.04 3.32 6.74
N MET A 97 -8.73 2.33 6.20
CA MET A 97 -10.01 1.88 6.72
C MET A 97 -9.80 1.03 7.98
N SER A 98 -10.70 1.17 8.95
CA SER A 98 -10.75 0.29 10.11
C SER A 98 -11.22 -1.11 9.69
N ASP A 99 -11.01 -2.11 10.56
CA ASP A 99 -11.47 -3.48 10.29
C ASP A 99 -13.00 -3.53 10.09
N ASP A 100 -13.75 -2.75 10.86
CA ASP A 100 -15.20 -2.66 10.72
C ASP A 100 -15.61 -2.03 9.39
N ASP A 101 -14.92 -0.98 8.95
CA ASP A 101 -15.14 -0.34 7.66
C ASP A 101 -14.85 -1.31 6.51
N VAL A 102 -13.78 -2.09 6.62
CA VAL A 102 -13.43 -3.11 5.63
C VAL A 102 -14.52 -4.17 5.52
N LYS A 103 -15.00 -4.67 6.65
CA LYS A 103 -16.10 -5.67 6.68
C LYS A 103 -17.37 -5.14 6.03
N LYS A 104 -17.72 -3.89 6.33
CA LYS A 104 -18.88 -3.23 5.73
C LYS A 104 -18.71 -3.06 4.22
N ALA A 105 -17.53 -2.62 3.78
CA ALA A 105 -17.23 -2.46 2.37
C ALA A 105 -17.32 -3.79 1.62
N ILE A 106 -16.87 -4.89 2.22
CA ILE A 106 -16.98 -6.23 1.64
C ILE A 106 -18.44 -6.66 1.52
N ALA A 107 -19.24 -6.46 2.57
CA ALA A 107 -20.66 -6.79 2.53
C ALA A 107 -21.38 -6.00 1.44
N ASP A 108 -21.11 -4.70 1.32
CA ASP A 108 -21.67 -3.84 0.29
C ASP A 108 -21.25 -4.29 -1.12
N ALA A 109 -20.00 -4.67 -1.31
CA ALA A 109 -19.47 -5.14 -2.59
C ALA A 109 -20.12 -6.49 -2.99
N ILE A 110 -20.32 -7.39 -2.05
CA ILE A 110 -21.03 -8.66 -2.28
C ILE A 110 -22.46 -8.39 -2.72
N ALA A 111 -23.16 -7.49 -2.04
CA ALA A 111 -24.53 -7.11 -2.39
C ALA A 111 -24.60 -6.46 -3.78
N GLU A 112 -23.67 -5.55 -4.07
CA GLU A 112 -23.62 -4.83 -5.35
C GLU A 112 -23.36 -5.75 -6.53
N THR A 113 -22.48 -6.75 -6.37
CA THR A 113 -22.11 -7.69 -7.44
C THR A 113 -23.07 -8.88 -7.55
N GLY A 114 -23.93 -9.09 -6.55
CA GLY A 114 -24.78 -10.27 -6.48
C GLY A 114 -23.99 -11.57 -6.28
N ALA A 115 -22.79 -11.49 -5.70
CA ALA A 115 -21.92 -12.63 -5.51
C ALA A 115 -22.59 -13.71 -4.63
N ALA A 116 -22.56 -14.95 -5.08
CA ALA A 116 -23.21 -16.07 -4.42
C ALA A 116 -22.25 -17.16 -3.94
N GLY A 117 -20.99 -17.13 -4.39
CA GLY A 117 -20.01 -18.15 -4.01
C GLY A 117 -18.61 -17.79 -4.47
N MET A 118 -17.67 -18.70 -4.23
CA MET A 118 -16.24 -18.48 -4.51
C MET A 118 -15.92 -18.10 -5.95
N LYS A 119 -16.70 -18.53 -6.91
CA LYS A 119 -16.52 -18.18 -8.33
C LYS A 119 -16.65 -16.67 -8.58
N ASP A 120 -17.33 -15.96 -7.68
CA ASP A 120 -17.58 -14.51 -7.80
C ASP A 120 -16.57 -13.68 -7.02
N MET A 121 -15.61 -14.30 -6.35
CA MET A 121 -14.60 -13.64 -5.53
C MET A 121 -13.84 -12.55 -6.31
N GLY A 122 -13.46 -12.85 -7.56
CA GLY A 122 -12.77 -11.90 -8.43
C GLY A 122 -13.55 -10.62 -8.68
N LYS A 123 -14.87 -10.72 -8.84
CA LYS A 123 -15.75 -9.57 -9.03
C LYS A 123 -15.79 -8.67 -7.80
N VAL A 124 -15.91 -9.29 -6.63
CA VAL A 124 -15.93 -8.57 -5.34
C VAL A 124 -14.63 -7.83 -5.12
N ILE A 125 -13.51 -8.50 -5.32
CA ILE A 125 -12.17 -7.89 -5.17
C ILE A 125 -11.99 -6.74 -6.16
N ALA A 126 -12.44 -6.88 -7.39
CA ALA A 126 -12.34 -5.82 -8.41
C ALA A 126 -13.11 -4.57 -7.99
N VAL A 127 -14.30 -4.71 -7.42
CA VAL A 127 -15.09 -3.58 -6.89
C VAL A 127 -14.36 -2.90 -5.74
N LEU A 128 -13.80 -3.68 -4.82
CA LEU A 128 -13.05 -3.14 -3.68
C LEU A 128 -11.81 -2.38 -4.13
N ARG A 129 -11.07 -2.90 -5.10
CA ARG A 129 -9.88 -2.22 -5.64
C ARG A 129 -10.25 -0.91 -6.35
N ALA A 130 -11.36 -0.89 -7.08
CA ALA A 130 -11.81 0.30 -7.77
C ALA A 130 -12.22 1.42 -6.80
N LYS A 131 -12.86 1.07 -5.68
CA LYS A 131 -13.39 2.05 -4.71
C LYS A 131 -12.40 2.43 -3.63
N TYR A 132 -11.54 1.51 -3.19
CA TYR A 132 -10.74 1.65 -1.97
C TYR A 132 -9.24 1.44 -2.19
N ALA A 133 -8.73 1.73 -3.39
CA ALA A 133 -7.31 1.61 -3.68
C ALA A 133 -6.48 2.38 -2.64
N GLY A 134 -5.49 1.72 -2.06
CA GLY A 134 -4.60 2.32 -1.05
C GLY A 134 -5.20 2.48 0.33
N GLN A 135 -6.47 2.10 0.55
CA GLN A 135 -7.17 2.29 1.83
C GLN A 135 -7.28 1.03 2.67
N MET A 136 -7.11 -0.14 2.06
CA MET A 136 -7.16 -1.42 2.76
C MET A 136 -6.08 -2.37 2.25
N ASP A 137 -5.71 -3.37 3.06
CA ASP A 137 -4.83 -4.46 2.66
C ASP A 137 -5.66 -5.50 1.89
N PHE A 138 -5.49 -5.57 0.57
CA PHE A 138 -6.24 -6.50 -0.27
C PHE A 138 -5.90 -7.97 -0.03
N GLY A 139 -4.73 -8.27 0.53
CA GLY A 139 -4.40 -9.63 0.96
C GLY A 139 -5.32 -10.09 2.10
N LYS A 140 -5.49 -9.24 3.11
CA LYS A 140 -6.44 -9.48 4.21
C LYS A 140 -7.88 -9.47 3.71
N ALA A 141 -8.22 -8.50 2.85
CA ALA A 141 -9.57 -8.38 2.29
C ALA A 141 -9.94 -9.65 1.51
N SER A 142 -9.02 -10.21 0.74
CA SER A 142 -9.26 -11.47 0.01
C SER A 142 -9.65 -12.61 0.93
N GLY A 143 -8.96 -12.74 2.07
CA GLY A 143 -9.31 -13.74 3.09
C GLY A 143 -10.70 -13.53 3.68
N LEU A 144 -11.06 -12.27 3.96
CA LEU A 144 -12.37 -11.92 4.50
C LEU A 144 -13.49 -12.14 3.45
N VAL A 145 -13.25 -11.84 2.20
CA VAL A 145 -14.19 -12.09 1.11
C VAL A 145 -14.42 -13.60 0.97
N LYS A 146 -13.35 -14.38 0.98
CA LYS A 146 -13.45 -15.85 0.94
C LYS A 146 -14.31 -16.37 2.08
N ALA A 147 -14.06 -15.93 3.31
CA ALA A 147 -14.83 -16.33 4.48
C ALA A 147 -16.32 -15.95 4.33
N ALA A 148 -16.61 -14.75 3.83
CA ALA A 148 -17.97 -14.28 3.64
C ALA A 148 -18.72 -15.06 2.55
N LEU A 149 -18.05 -15.48 1.49
CA LEU A 149 -18.65 -16.22 0.39
C LEU A 149 -18.80 -17.73 0.66
N THR A 150 -18.03 -18.27 1.58
CA THR A 150 -18.06 -19.70 1.94
C THR A 150 -18.83 -19.97 3.25
N GLY A 151 -19.05 -18.93 4.01
CA GLY A 151 -19.80 -19.00 5.28
C GLY A 151 -21.25 -18.72 5.07
#